data_824f55b335c862aa31d5740c7f5a7485
#
_entry.id   824f55b335c862aa31d5740c7f5a7485
#
_cell.length_a   1.000
_cell.length_b   1.000
_cell.length_c   1.000
_cell.angle_alpha   90.00
_cell.angle_beta   90.00
_cell.angle_gamma   90.00
#
_symmetry.space_group_name_H-M   'P 1'
#
loop_
_entity.id
_entity.type
_entity.pdbx_description
1 polymer ?
#
loop_
_entity_poly.entity_id
_entity_poly.type
_entity_poly.pdbx_seq_one_letter_code
_entity_poly.pdbx_strand_id
1 'polypeptide(L)'
;MSERKFRIHVLGLPHTKTTLDFTACAYTMKAWKFCKMMKARGHYLMHYGHEESNPDANENISVINAAEYDATYGDHDFHSKFFKFDMNDAAYQTFYKNAIEEIGKRKQPGDIILPFWGHGVRPICDAHPDLNIIEPGIGYASGHWAQFKIFESYSIYHAYCGLTNVGECKQSWYDIVIPNYFDLDEFEYSDKKEDYFLFVGRVYDGKGLNIAMQATHAIGAKLKVAGQLAG
;
A
#
# COMPACT_ATOMS: atom_id res chain seq x y z
N MET A 1 5.52 15.34 27.77
CA MET A 1 6.34 14.17 27.39
C MET A 1 6.74 14.35 25.93
N SER A 2 8.03 14.32 25.57
CA SER A 2 8.44 14.37 24.16
C SER A 2 7.92 13.11 23.47
N GLU A 3 7.25 13.24 22.32
CA GLU A 3 6.85 12.08 21.51
C GLU A 3 8.08 11.27 21.13
N ARG A 4 8.00 9.94 21.34
CA ARG A 4 9.07 9.02 20.92
C ARG A 4 9.21 9.09 19.39
N LYS A 5 10.41 9.30 18.89
CA LYS A 5 10.73 9.27 17.45
C LYS A 5 11.24 7.91 17.07
N PHE A 6 10.80 7.43 15.90
CA PHE A 6 11.14 6.11 15.36
C PHE A 6 11.96 6.28 14.08
N ARG A 7 12.79 5.27 13.81
CA ARG A 7 13.45 5.04 12.54
C ARG A 7 12.68 3.91 11.84
N ILE A 8 12.26 4.16 10.60
CA ILE A 8 11.30 3.28 9.91
C ILE A 8 11.79 3.01 8.50
N HIS A 9 11.95 1.73 8.17
CA HIS A 9 12.23 1.22 6.84
C HIS A 9 10.90 0.95 6.13
N VAL A 10 10.57 1.75 5.13
CA VAL A 10 9.33 1.66 4.36
C VAL A 10 9.62 0.93 3.06
N LEU A 11 9.05 -0.25 2.88
CA LEU A 11 9.20 -1.01 1.65
C LEU A 11 8.17 -0.55 0.61
N GLY A 12 8.66 -0.11 -0.55
CA GLY A 12 7.87 0.06 -1.76
C GLY A 12 7.50 -1.29 -2.37
N LEU A 13 6.86 -1.25 -3.54
CA LEU A 13 6.47 -2.45 -4.27
C LEU A 13 7.42 -2.69 -5.44
N PRO A 14 7.87 -3.93 -5.69
CA PRO A 14 8.80 -4.21 -6.79
C PRO A 14 8.24 -3.90 -8.19
N HIS A 15 6.93 -3.95 -8.37
CA HIS A 15 6.25 -3.76 -9.66
C HIS A 15 5.63 -2.35 -9.84
N THR A 16 5.92 -1.41 -8.94
CA THR A 16 5.47 -0.01 -9.06
C THR A 16 6.57 0.95 -8.65
N LYS A 17 6.43 2.20 -9.09
CA LYS A 17 7.22 3.32 -8.58
C LYS A 17 6.39 4.03 -7.51
N THR A 18 6.98 4.37 -6.36
CA THR A 18 6.25 5.12 -5.32
C THR A 18 6.21 6.60 -5.71
N THR A 19 5.32 6.91 -6.65
CA THR A 19 5.07 8.24 -7.22
C THR A 19 3.58 8.48 -7.39
N LEU A 20 3.18 9.73 -7.67
CA LEU A 20 1.78 10.09 -7.94
C LEU A 20 1.24 9.52 -9.27
N ASP A 21 2.08 9.01 -10.16
CA ASP A 21 1.61 8.35 -11.39
C ASP A 21 0.96 7.00 -11.12
N PHE A 22 1.30 6.37 -9.97
CA PHE A 22 0.78 5.07 -9.56
C PHE A 22 -0.43 5.16 -8.62
N THR A 23 -1.25 6.21 -8.76
CA THR A 23 -2.45 6.42 -7.89
C THR A 23 -3.46 5.29 -7.94
N ALA A 24 -3.49 4.50 -9.02
CA ALA A 24 -4.36 3.32 -9.13
C ALA A 24 -3.93 2.16 -8.22
N CYS A 25 -2.68 2.15 -7.72
CA CYS A 25 -2.19 1.14 -6.78
C CYS A 25 -2.39 1.60 -5.33
N ALA A 26 -3.36 1.02 -4.64
CA ALA A 26 -3.67 1.37 -3.26
C ALA A 26 -2.47 1.17 -2.30
N TYR A 27 -1.68 0.12 -2.48
CA TYR A 27 -0.52 -0.16 -1.63
C TYR A 27 0.60 0.88 -1.83
N THR A 28 0.89 1.24 -3.08
CA THR A 28 1.85 2.29 -3.41
C THR A 28 1.45 3.63 -2.79
N MET A 29 0.17 3.97 -2.89
CA MET A 29 -0.35 5.20 -2.29
C MET A 29 -0.38 5.18 -0.77
N LYS A 30 -0.56 4.02 -0.15
CA LYS A 30 -0.41 3.88 1.31
C LYS A 30 1.04 4.19 1.75
N ALA A 31 2.04 3.64 1.06
CA ALA A 31 3.44 3.94 1.34
C ALA A 31 3.77 5.42 1.13
N TRP A 32 3.30 6.01 0.02
CA TRP A 32 3.44 7.43 -0.29
C TRP A 32 2.90 8.33 0.83
N LYS A 33 1.62 8.16 1.17
CA LYS A 33 0.93 8.96 2.20
C LYS A 33 1.53 8.75 3.59
N PHE A 34 1.92 7.52 3.91
CA PHE A 34 2.55 7.20 5.17
C PHE A 34 3.87 7.95 5.34
N CYS A 35 4.72 8.01 4.32
CA CYS A 35 5.97 8.76 4.36
C CYS A 35 5.72 10.24 4.66
N LYS A 36 4.81 10.90 3.93
CA LYS A 36 4.42 12.30 4.16
C LYS A 36 3.95 12.52 5.60
N MET A 37 3.00 11.71 6.08
CA MET A 37 2.42 11.83 7.40
C MET A 37 3.46 11.65 8.52
N MET A 38 4.27 10.61 8.45
CA MET A 38 5.17 10.26 9.55
C MET A 38 6.42 11.15 9.58
N LYS A 39 6.89 11.62 8.43
CA LYS A 39 7.96 12.62 8.37
C LYS A 39 7.50 13.94 8.97
N ALA A 40 6.28 14.40 8.66
CA ALA A 40 5.70 15.59 9.27
C ALA A 40 5.58 15.48 10.80
N ARG A 41 5.42 14.26 11.33
CA ARG A 41 5.45 13.97 12.77
C ARG A 41 6.87 13.85 13.33
N GLY A 42 7.90 14.02 12.51
CA GLY A 42 9.31 14.03 12.91
C GLY A 42 9.94 12.65 13.11
N HIS A 43 9.37 11.59 12.54
CA HIS A 43 10.02 10.28 12.46
C HIS A 43 11.07 10.28 11.34
N TYR A 44 12.05 9.37 11.42
CA TYR A 44 13.08 9.20 10.40
C TYR A 44 12.70 8.05 9.46
N LEU A 45 12.46 8.37 8.19
CA LEU A 45 11.94 7.41 7.22
C LEU A 45 12.98 7.12 6.13
N MET A 46 13.18 5.84 5.86
CA MET A 46 14.03 5.30 4.80
C MET A 46 13.12 4.51 3.86
N HIS A 47 12.83 5.04 2.68
CA HIS A 47 12.02 4.37 1.68
C HIS A 47 12.91 3.58 0.72
N TYR A 48 12.54 2.32 0.46
CA TYR A 48 13.23 1.42 -0.47
C TYR A 48 12.31 1.17 -1.67
N GLY A 49 12.75 1.55 -2.85
CA GLY A 49 11.91 1.49 -4.04
C GLY A 49 12.69 1.62 -5.35
N HIS A 50 11.95 1.81 -6.43
CA HIS A 50 12.50 2.17 -7.73
C HIS A 50 13.28 3.50 -7.65
N GLU A 51 14.32 3.67 -8.47
CA GLU A 51 15.16 4.90 -8.45
C GLU A 51 14.39 6.20 -8.69
N GLU A 52 13.28 6.14 -9.43
CA GLU A 52 12.40 7.29 -9.66
C GLU A 52 11.35 7.49 -8.56
N SER A 53 11.31 6.62 -7.55
CA SER A 53 10.38 6.82 -6.42
C SER A 53 10.74 8.07 -5.64
N ASN A 54 9.73 8.88 -5.30
CA ASN A 54 9.93 10.18 -4.66
C ASN A 54 8.96 10.48 -3.51
N PRO A 55 8.61 9.52 -2.65
CA PRO A 55 7.81 9.83 -1.48
C PRO A 55 8.58 10.79 -0.55
N ASP A 56 7.85 11.54 0.26
CA ASP A 56 8.44 12.47 1.23
C ASP A 56 9.06 11.70 2.41
N ALA A 57 10.20 11.05 2.16
CA ALA A 57 11.02 10.34 3.13
C ALA A 57 12.30 11.15 3.45
N ASN A 58 13.07 10.72 4.47
CA ASN A 58 14.39 11.29 4.76
C ASN A 58 15.44 10.75 3.80
N GLU A 59 15.31 9.47 3.44
CA GLU A 59 16.12 8.81 2.41
C GLU A 59 15.22 8.07 1.43
N ASN A 60 15.44 8.27 0.13
CA ASN A 60 14.89 7.44 -0.93
C ASN A 60 16.02 6.57 -1.48
N ILE A 61 15.98 5.27 -1.17
CA ILE A 61 17.02 4.31 -1.49
C ILE A 61 16.56 3.53 -2.72
N SER A 62 17.33 3.66 -3.81
CA SER A 62 17.10 2.87 -5.02
C SER A 62 17.53 1.42 -4.77
N VAL A 63 16.60 0.50 -4.94
CA VAL A 63 16.83 -0.96 -4.86
C VAL A 63 16.53 -1.67 -6.18
N ILE A 64 15.99 -0.94 -7.15
CA ILE A 64 15.85 -1.34 -8.55
C ILE A 64 15.96 -0.09 -9.42
N ASN A 65 16.76 -0.14 -10.47
CA ASN A 65 16.90 0.95 -11.42
C ASN A 65 15.93 0.81 -12.61
N ALA A 66 15.84 1.85 -13.46
CA ALA A 66 14.92 1.87 -14.59
C ALA A 66 15.19 0.72 -15.57
N ALA A 67 16.44 0.43 -15.90
CA ALA A 67 16.77 -0.63 -16.86
C ALA A 67 16.37 -2.02 -16.34
N GLU A 68 16.58 -2.30 -15.05
CA GLU A 68 16.18 -3.56 -14.39
C GLU A 68 14.65 -3.69 -14.30
N TYR A 69 13.97 -2.59 -14.02
CA TYR A 69 12.50 -2.54 -13.97
C TYR A 69 11.90 -2.72 -15.37
N ASP A 70 12.38 -1.96 -16.36
CA ASP A 70 11.86 -1.97 -17.72
C ASP A 70 12.11 -3.31 -18.44
N ALA A 71 13.17 -4.03 -18.08
CA ALA A 71 13.39 -5.38 -18.60
C ALA A 71 12.25 -6.37 -18.26
N THR A 72 11.49 -6.09 -17.19
CA THR A 72 10.35 -6.94 -16.74
C THR A 72 9.00 -6.30 -17.08
N TYR A 73 8.87 -4.98 -16.95
CA TYR A 73 7.59 -4.27 -16.99
C TYR A 73 7.51 -3.15 -18.02
N GLY A 74 8.60 -2.85 -18.76
CA GLY A 74 8.67 -1.69 -19.64
C GLY A 74 7.58 -1.61 -20.72
N ASP A 75 7.14 -2.76 -21.23
CA ASP A 75 6.07 -2.83 -22.24
C ASP A 75 4.66 -2.84 -21.63
N HIS A 76 4.55 -2.78 -20.31
CA HIS A 76 3.26 -2.88 -19.62
C HIS A 76 2.65 -1.52 -19.34
N ASP A 77 1.58 -1.18 -20.06
CA ASP A 77 0.81 0.04 -19.84
C ASP A 77 -0.11 -0.10 -18.61
N PHE A 78 0.38 0.26 -17.44
CA PHE A 78 -0.37 0.24 -16.19
C PHE A 78 -1.47 1.33 -16.08
N HIS A 79 -1.54 2.26 -17.03
CA HIS A 79 -2.62 3.26 -17.09
C HIS A 79 -3.88 2.67 -17.71
N SER A 80 -3.74 1.72 -18.64
CA SER A 80 -4.88 1.09 -19.32
C SER A 80 -5.15 -0.35 -18.88
N LYS A 81 -4.18 -0.99 -18.19
CA LYS A 81 -4.26 -2.39 -17.76
C LYS A 81 -4.02 -2.51 -16.25
N PHE A 82 -4.49 -3.60 -15.67
CA PHE A 82 -4.17 -3.91 -14.28
C PHE A 82 -2.67 -4.19 -14.10
N PHE A 83 -2.11 -3.89 -12.93
CA PHE A 83 -0.71 -4.12 -12.63
C PHE A 83 -0.32 -5.58 -12.85
N LYS A 84 0.77 -5.80 -13.60
CA LYS A 84 1.41 -7.10 -13.74
C LYS A 84 2.41 -7.27 -12.59
N PHE A 85 2.40 -8.42 -11.95
CA PHE A 85 3.40 -8.77 -10.94
C PHE A 85 3.57 -10.28 -10.84
N ASP A 86 4.79 -10.71 -10.60
CA ASP A 86 5.14 -12.09 -10.26
C ASP A 86 6.30 -12.05 -9.26
N MET A 87 6.08 -12.62 -8.07
CA MET A 87 7.11 -12.63 -7.03
C MET A 87 8.38 -13.42 -7.41
N ASN A 88 8.33 -14.20 -8.50
CA ASN A 88 9.48 -14.95 -9.00
C ASN A 88 10.18 -14.27 -10.19
N ASP A 89 9.67 -13.13 -10.67
CA ASP A 89 10.29 -12.44 -11.80
C ASP A 89 11.61 -11.75 -11.42
N ALA A 90 12.35 -11.32 -12.45
CA ALA A 90 13.67 -10.72 -12.27
C ALA A 90 13.62 -9.40 -11.46
N ALA A 91 12.57 -8.58 -11.65
CA ALA A 91 12.41 -7.33 -10.93
C ALA A 91 12.22 -7.57 -9.44
N TYR A 92 11.38 -8.55 -9.05
CA TYR A 92 11.21 -8.92 -7.65
C TYR A 92 12.50 -9.47 -7.02
N GLN A 93 13.21 -10.35 -7.71
CA GLN A 93 14.45 -10.93 -7.19
C GLN A 93 15.54 -9.87 -7.02
N THR A 94 15.69 -8.94 -7.97
CA THR A 94 16.61 -7.81 -7.86
C THR A 94 16.23 -6.91 -6.68
N PHE A 95 14.96 -6.57 -6.56
CA PHE A 95 14.45 -5.75 -5.46
C PHE A 95 14.71 -6.40 -4.11
N TYR A 96 14.45 -7.70 -3.96
CA TYR A 96 14.69 -8.42 -2.70
C TYR A 96 16.16 -8.37 -2.32
N LYS A 97 17.04 -8.76 -3.24
CA LYS A 97 18.49 -8.79 -3.00
C LYS A 97 19.01 -7.43 -2.53
N ASN A 98 18.69 -6.38 -3.29
CA ASN A 98 19.21 -5.05 -3.02
C ASN A 98 18.59 -4.43 -1.76
N ALA A 99 17.29 -4.63 -1.51
CA ALA A 99 16.65 -4.13 -0.30
C ALA A 99 17.21 -4.80 0.97
N ILE A 100 17.46 -6.11 0.93
CA ILE A 100 18.10 -6.84 2.05
C ILE A 100 19.47 -6.23 2.35
N GLU A 101 20.30 -6.02 1.32
CA GLU A 101 21.62 -5.44 1.48
C GLU A 101 21.57 -4.01 2.04
N GLU A 102 20.72 -3.16 1.46
CA GLU A 102 20.63 -1.74 1.83
C GLU A 102 20.04 -1.53 3.23
N ILE A 103 19.08 -2.36 3.66
CA ILE A 103 18.59 -2.37 5.05
C ILE A 103 19.72 -2.81 5.99
N GLY A 104 20.45 -3.87 5.63
CA GLY A 104 21.58 -4.36 6.41
C GLY A 104 22.65 -3.30 6.72
N LYS A 105 22.88 -2.39 5.75
CA LYS A 105 23.83 -1.26 5.91
C LYS A 105 23.33 -0.14 6.85
N ARG A 106 22.00 0.01 7.00
CA ARG A 106 21.37 1.17 7.67
C ARG A 106 20.69 0.83 8.98
N LYS A 107 20.31 -0.41 9.18
CA LYS A 107 19.52 -0.83 10.35
C LYS A 107 20.22 -0.58 11.68
N GLN A 108 19.43 -0.21 12.67
CA GLN A 108 19.85 -0.02 14.05
C GLN A 108 18.89 -0.79 14.99
N PRO A 109 19.35 -1.17 16.19
CA PRO A 109 18.48 -1.81 17.17
C PRO A 109 17.23 -0.97 17.47
N GLY A 110 16.06 -1.58 17.33
CA GLY A 110 14.78 -0.92 17.57
C GLY A 110 14.15 -0.25 16.35
N ASP A 111 14.78 -0.31 15.17
CA ASP A 111 14.18 0.09 13.91
C ASP A 111 12.97 -0.80 13.57
N ILE A 112 12.11 -0.26 12.71
CA ILE A 112 10.86 -0.92 12.29
C ILE A 112 10.89 -1.10 10.77
N ILE A 113 10.47 -2.27 10.27
CA ILE A 113 10.22 -2.48 8.83
C ILE A 113 8.72 -2.52 8.60
N LEU A 114 8.26 -1.78 7.56
CA LEU A 114 6.86 -1.73 7.14
C LEU A 114 6.69 -2.29 5.72
N PRO A 115 6.22 -3.55 5.58
CA PRO A 115 5.92 -4.18 4.31
C PRO A 115 4.49 -3.84 3.85
N PHE A 116 4.28 -2.72 3.14
CA PHE A 116 2.95 -2.35 2.62
C PHE A 116 2.38 -3.36 1.62
N TRP A 117 3.24 -4.11 0.92
CA TRP A 117 2.84 -5.18 0.00
C TRP A 117 2.66 -6.55 0.70
N GLY A 118 2.68 -6.59 2.03
CA GLY A 118 2.45 -7.80 2.82
C GLY A 118 3.43 -8.92 2.47
N HIS A 119 2.89 -10.12 2.20
CA HIS A 119 3.72 -11.29 1.89
C HIS A 119 4.57 -11.15 0.61
N GLY A 120 4.19 -10.25 -0.30
CA GLY A 120 4.94 -10.01 -1.53
C GLY A 120 6.35 -9.42 -1.34
N VAL A 121 6.68 -8.91 -0.14
CA VAL A 121 8.03 -8.45 0.26
C VAL A 121 8.53 -9.15 1.51
N ARG A 122 7.88 -10.24 1.90
CA ARG A 122 8.26 -11.05 3.06
C ARG A 122 9.73 -11.51 3.06
N PRO A 123 10.34 -11.94 1.95
CA PRO A 123 11.75 -12.35 1.93
C PRO A 123 12.71 -11.28 2.47
N ILE A 124 12.40 -9.99 2.28
CA ILE A 124 13.21 -8.89 2.81
C ILE A 124 13.09 -8.85 4.33
N CYS A 125 11.90 -9.01 4.87
CA CYS A 125 11.64 -8.97 6.30
C CYS A 125 12.25 -10.20 7.01
N ASP A 126 12.12 -11.39 6.42
CA ASP A 126 12.67 -12.64 6.97
C ASP A 126 14.22 -12.61 7.06
N ALA A 127 14.88 -11.78 6.24
CA ALA A 127 16.33 -11.55 6.30
C ALA A 127 16.77 -10.65 7.48
N HIS A 128 15.82 -9.98 8.14
CA HIS A 128 16.08 -9.07 9.27
C HIS A 128 15.25 -9.41 10.50
N PRO A 129 15.38 -10.63 11.07
CA PRO A 129 14.58 -11.08 12.22
C PRO A 129 14.87 -10.31 13.51
N ASP A 130 15.94 -9.53 13.52
CA ASP A 130 16.35 -8.65 14.63
C ASP A 130 15.58 -7.32 14.67
N LEU A 131 14.76 -7.01 13.66
CA LEU A 131 13.95 -5.81 13.59
C LEU A 131 12.47 -6.10 13.86
N ASN A 132 11.72 -5.05 14.23
CA ASN A 132 10.28 -5.16 14.40
C ASN A 132 9.57 -5.08 13.03
N ILE A 133 8.88 -6.14 12.66
CA ILE A 133 8.11 -6.19 11.42
C ILE A 133 6.65 -5.87 11.75
N ILE A 134 6.14 -4.77 11.16
CA ILE A 134 4.75 -4.35 11.32
C ILE A 134 4.11 -4.31 9.94
N GLU A 135 3.10 -5.14 9.70
CA GLU A 135 2.34 -5.15 8.45
C GLU A 135 1.21 -4.11 8.52
N PRO A 136 1.32 -2.98 7.79
CA PRO A 136 0.40 -1.87 7.91
C PRO A 136 -0.69 -1.89 6.85
N GLY A 137 -1.83 -1.24 7.14
CA GLY A 137 -2.86 -0.95 6.15
C GLY A 137 -3.47 -2.21 5.52
N ILE A 138 -3.65 -3.27 6.30
CA ILE A 138 -4.21 -4.54 5.83
C ILE A 138 -5.67 -4.35 5.44
N GLY A 139 -5.94 -4.50 4.12
CA GLY A 139 -7.27 -4.39 3.53
C GLY A 139 -7.78 -5.68 2.89
N TYR A 140 -7.20 -6.84 3.26
CA TYR A 140 -7.52 -8.17 2.74
C TYR A 140 -7.55 -9.19 3.88
N ALA A 141 -8.35 -10.24 3.71
CA ALA A 141 -8.66 -11.15 4.81
C ALA A 141 -7.70 -12.34 4.96
N SER A 142 -6.74 -12.52 4.06
CA SER A 142 -5.82 -13.66 4.07
C SER A 142 -4.39 -13.27 3.68
N GLY A 143 -3.42 -14.14 3.98
CA GLY A 143 -2.02 -13.95 3.58
C GLY A 143 -1.19 -13.10 4.54
N HIS A 144 -1.73 -12.73 5.73
CA HIS A 144 -0.97 -12.02 6.74
C HIS A 144 0.00 -12.95 7.45
N TRP A 145 1.15 -12.42 7.79
CA TRP A 145 2.23 -13.23 8.38
C TRP A 145 2.99 -12.50 9.49
N ALA A 146 3.06 -11.16 9.47
CA ALA A 146 3.82 -10.41 10.46
C ALA A 146 3.26 -10.59 11.87
N GLN A 147 4.15 -10.48 12.87
CA GLN A 147 3.77 -10.55 14.28
C GLN A 147 2.86 -9.40 14.68
N PHE A 148 3.12 -8.20 14.17
CA PHE A 148 2.33 -7.00 14.42
C PHE A 148 1.56 -6.63 13.17
N LYS A 149 0.23 -6.45 13.29
CA LYS A 149 -0.66 -6.18 12.17
C LYS A 149 -1.52 -4.96 12.44
N ILE A 150 -1.64 -4.11 11.42
CA ILE A 150 -2.52 -2.93 11.45
C ILE A 150 -3.55 -3.09 10.33
N PHE A 151 -4.79 -3.34 10.71
CA PHE A 151 -5.92 -3.49 9.79
C PHE A 151 -6.54 -2.14 9.46
N GLU A 152 -7.00 -1.94 8.23
CA GLU A 152 -7.62 -0.67 7.82
C GLU A 152 -9.08 -0.52 8.27
N SER A 153 -9.72 -1.60 8.69
CA SER A 153 -11.10 -1.58 9.17
C SER A 153 -11.42 -2.77 10.09
N TYR A 154 -12.40 -2.59 10.96
CA TYR A 154 -12.95 -3.68 11.77
C TYR A 154 -13.57 -4.79 10.91
N SER A 155 -14.14 -4.45 9.75
CA SER A 155 -14.69 -5.45 8.84
C SER A 155 -13.62 -6.45 8.38
N ILE A 156 -12.46 -5.97 7.93
CA ILE A 156 -11.34 -6.84 7.52
C ILE A 156 -10.75 -7.57 8.72
N TYR A 157 -10.60 -6.88 9.86
CA TYR A 157 -10.09 -7.53 11.08
C TYR A 157 -10.99 -8.69 11.52
N HIS A 158 -12.31 -8.50 11.54
CA HIS A 158 -13.24 -9.57 11.91
C HIS A 158 -13.29 -10.70 10.86
N ALA A 159 -13.17 -10.37 9.57
CA ALA A 159 -13.05 -11.39 8.52
C ALA A 159 -11.78 -12.24 8.71
N TYR A 160 -10.64 -11.59 9.00
CA TYR A 160 -9.39 -12.28 9.36
C TYR A 160 -9.57 -13.19 10.58
N CYS A 161 -10.17 -12.69 11.65
CA CYS A 161 -10.45 -13.46 12.85
C CYS A 161 -11.31 -14.70 12.53
N GLY A 162 -12.36 -14.53 11.74
CA GLY A 162 -13.25 -15.63 11.36
C GLY A 162 -12.56 -16.70 10.50
N LEU A 163 -11.67 -16.31 9.59
CA LEU A 163 -10.94 -17.22 8.72
C LEU A 163 -9.82 -17.99 9.43
N THR A 164 -9.20 -17.37 10.44
CA THR A 164 -8.02 -17.94 11.11
C THR A 164 -8.36 -18.70 12.39
N ASN A 165 -9.58 -18.56 12.92
CA ASN A 165 -9.97 -19.02 14.26
C ASN A 165 -10.96 -20.18 14.29
N VAL A 166 -10.96 -21.04 13.29
CA VAL A 166 -11.77 -22.26 13.39
C VAL A 166 -11.15 -23.18 14.45
N GLY A 167 -11.49 -22.91 15.74
CA GLY A 167 -11.12 -23.72 16.89
C GLY A 167 -10.02 -23.18 17.81
N GLU A 168 -9.23 -22.18 17.41
CA GLU A 168 -8.17 -21.58 18.26
C GLU A 168 -8.08 -20.08 18.02
N CYS A 169 -7.91 -19.32 19.10
CA CYS A 169 -7.72 -17.86 19.00
C CYS A 169 -6.28 -17.54 18.51
N LYS A 170 -6.11 -17.30 17.20
CA LYS A 170 -4.82 -16.98 16.58
C LYS A 170 -4.54 -15.48 16.43
N GLN A 171 -5.38 -14.63 17.02
CA GLN A 171 -5.13 -13.19 17.04
C GLN A 171 -3.89 -12.89 17.86
N SER A 172 -3.09 -11.94 17.37
CA SER A 172 -2.04 -11.36 18.19
C SER A 172 -2.67 -10.34 19.14
N TRP A 173 -2.16 -10.29 20.37
CA TRP A 173 -2.56 -9.27 21.35
C TRP A 173 -2.34 -7.83 20.84
N TYR A 174 -1.44 -7.66 19.89
CA TYR A 174 -1.05 -6.36 19.32
C TYR A 174 -1.72 -6.05 17.97
N ASP A 175 -2.64 -6.90 17.49
CA ASP A 175 -3.41 -6.60 16.28
C ASP A 175 -4.32 -5.41 16.55
N ILE A 176 -4.28 -4.40 15.68
CA ILE A 176 -5.01 -3.14 15.88
C ILE A 176 -5.66 -2.69 14.56
N VAL A 177 -6.75 -1.93 14.70
CA VAL A 177 -7.40 -1.25 13.57
C VAL A 177 -7.01 0.22 13.59
N ILE A 178 -6.34 0.66 12.51
CA ILE A 178 -6.04 2.07 12.24
C ILE A 178 -6.50 2.35 10.80
N PRO A 179 -7.54 3.18 10.61
CA PRO A 179 -8.03 3.54 9.27
C PRO A 179 -6.96 4.19 8.39
N ASN A 180 -7.16 4.10 7.07
CA ASN A 180 -6.27 4.75 6.11
C ASN A 180 -6.20 6.26 6.34
N TYR A 181 -5.01 6.80 6.19
CA TYR A 181 -4.73 8.23 6.29
C TYR A 181 -5.14 8.96 5.01
N PHE A 182 -5.78 10.11 5.20
CA PHE A 182 -6.06 11.09 4.15
C PHE A 182 -5.64 12.46 4.65
N ASP A 183 -4.89 13.19 3.81
CA ASP A 183 -4.56 14.59 4.08
C ASP A 183 -5.75 15.44 3.64
N LEU A 184 -6.38 16.14 4.59
CA LEU A 184 -7.56 16.96 4.30
C LEU A 184 -7.24 18.17 3.42
N ASP A 185 -5.99 18.65 3.44
CA ASP A 185 -5.54 19.76 2.60
C ASP A 185 -5.48 19.39 1.10
N GLU A 186 -5.54 18.09 0.78
CA GLU A 186 -5.63 17.60 -0.61
C GLU A 186 -7.06 17.68 -1.18
N PHE A 187 -8.07 18.04 -0.36
CA PHE A 187 -9.47 18.07 -0.76
C PHE A 187 -10.07 19.47 -0.60
N GLU A 188 -10.60 20.02 -1.67
CA GLU A 188 -11.38 21.24 -1.62
C GLU A 188 -12.79 20.94 -1.14
N TYR A 189 -13.19 21.53 0.00
CA TYR A 189 -14.55 21.38 0.49
C TYR A 189 -15.52 22.21 -0.34
N SER A 190 -16.64 21.62 -0.74
CA SER A 190 -17.77 22.33 -1.36
C SER A 190 -19.10 21.83 -0.79
N ASP A 191 -19.95 22.75 -0.35
CA ASP A 191 -21.34 22.49 0.03
C ASP A 191 -22.30 22.57 -1.18
N LYS A 192 -21.81 23.08 -2.32
CA LYS A 192 -22.57 23.14 -3.56
C LYS A 192 -22.69 21.75 -4.17
N LYS A 193 -23.94 21.38 -4.48
CA LYS A 193 -24.26 20.11 -5.15
C LYS A 193 -24.62 20.39 -6.59
N GLU A 194 -24.18 19.53 -7.48
CA GLU A 194 -24.61 19.50 -8.88
C GLU A 194 -25.65 18.39 -9.08
N ASP A 195 -26.38 18.46 -10.18
CA ASP A 195 -27.47 17.51 -10.48
C ASP A 195 -26.94 16.24 -11.17
N TYR A 196 -26.11 15.46 -10.42
CA TYR A 196 -25.65 14.14 -10.83
C TYR A 196 -25.22 13.30 -9.64
N PHE A 197 -25.22 11.98 -9.83
CA PHE A 197 -24.53 11.04 -8.95
C PHE A 197 -23.12 10.79 -9.45
N LEU A 198 -22.18 10.57 -8.55
CA LEU A 198 -20.78 10.27 -8.86
C LEU A 198 -20.42 8.87 -8.37
N PHE A 199 -19.94 8.03 -9.29
CA PHE A 199 -19.26 6.77 -8.96
C PHE A 199 -17.76 6.98 -9.10
N VAL A 200 -16.99 6.67 -8.04
CA VAL A 200 -15.51 6.73 -8.06
C VAL A 200 -14.95 5.35 -7.73
N GLY A 201 -14.18 4.80 -8.65
CA GLY A 201 -13.54 3.50 -8.43
C GLY A 201 -13.20 2.78 -9.73
N ARG A 202 -12.35 1.75 -9.64
CA ARG A 202 -12.07 0.89 -10.79
C ARG A 202 -13.36 0.26 -11.33
N VAL A 203 -13.47 0.20 -12.64
CA VAL A 203 -14.64 -0.35 -13.32
C VAL A 203 -14.46 -1.86 -13.45
N TYR A 204 -15.00 -2.61 -12.50
CA TYR A 204 -15.19 -4.05 -12.54
C TYR A 204 -16.36 -4.45 -11.62
N ASP A 205 -16.89 -5.65 -11.79
CA ASP A 205 -18.13 -6.08 -11.14
C ASP A 205 -18.12 -5.94 -9.60
N GLY A 206 -17.00 -6.26 -8.97
CA GLY A 206 -16.83 -6.18 -7.52
C GLY A 206 -16.96 -4.77 -6.92
N LYS A 207 -16.94 -3.68 -7.74
CA LYS A 207 -17.15 -2.31 -7.28
C LYS A 207 -18.60 -1.82 -7.42
N GLY A 208 -19.46 -2.61 -8.06
CA GLY A 208 -20.89 -2.33 -8.11
C GLY A 208 -21.31 -1.23 -9.07
N LEU A 209 -20.51 -0.91 -10.11
CA LEU A 209 -20.91 0.08 -11.12
C LEU A 209 -22.24 -0.25 -11.76
N ASN A 210 -22.51 -1.54 -12.09
CA ASN A 210 -23.77 -1.98 -12.66
C ASN A 210 -24.97 -1.66 -11.75
N ILE A 211 -24.79 -1.76 -10.43
CA ILE A 211 -25.82 -1.40 -9.44
C ILE A 211 -26.06 0.11 -9.47
N ALA A 212 -24.99 0.91 -9.48
CA ALA A 212 -25.09 2.37 -9.57
C ALA A 212 -25.81 2.82 -10.86
N MET A 213 -25.49 2.20 -12.00
CA MET A 213 -26.15 2.47 -13.29
C MET A 213 -27.64 2.14 -13.25
N GLN A 214 -28.01 0.97 -12.73
CA GLN A 214 -29.42 0.55 -12.62
C GLN A 214 -30.20 1.47 -11.68
N ALA A 215 -29.63 1.82 -10.52
CA ALA A 215 -30.28 2.71 -9.56
C ALA A 215 -30.52 4.12 -10.12
N THR A 216 -29.52 4.72 -10.76
CA THR A 216 -29.64 6.05 -11.34
C THR A 216 -30.57 6.06 -12.56
N HIS A 217 -30.55 5.01 -13.38
CA HIS A 217 -31.49 4.86 -14.50
C HIS A 217 -32.93 4.77 -14.01
N ALA A 218 -33.19 4.00 -12.95
CA ALA A 218 -34.55 3.82 -12.42
C ALA A 218 -35.20 5.14 -11.93
N ILE A 219 -34.40 6.12 -11.53
CA ILE A 219 -34.89 7.43 -11.07
C ILE A 219 -34.65 8.55 -12.10
N GLY A 220 -34.22 8.22 -13.31
CA GLY A 220 -33.97 9.20 -14.38
C GLY A 220 -32.82 10.18 -14.10
N ALA A 221 -31.85 9.81 -13.22
CA ALA A 221 -30.77 10.69 -12.81
C ALA A 221 -29.51 10.49 -13.66
N LYS A 222 -28.67 11.54 -13.73
CA LYS A 222 -27.33 11.47 -14.33
C LYS A 222 -26.36 10.72 -13.45
N LEU A 223 -25.53 9.86 -14.05
CA LEU A 223 -24.38 9.24 -13.40
C LEU A 223 -23.09 9.67 -14.11
N LYS A 224 -22.16 10.25 -13.36
CA LYS A 224 -20.76 10.41 -13.78
C LYS A 224 -19.92 9.26 -13.22
N VAL A 225 -19.05 8.70 -14.05
CA VAL A 225 -18.16 7.59 -13.65
C VAL A 225 -16.73 8.07 -13.76
N ALA A 226 -15.98 7.99 -12.67
CA ALA A 226 -14.56 8.30 -12.59
C ALA A 226 -13.80 7.07 -12.13
N GLY A 227 -12.96 6.50 -13.00
CA GLY A 227 -12.17 5.32 -12.68
C GLY A 227 -11.56 4.65 -13.90
N GLN A 228 -10.56 3.83 -13.62
CA GLN A 228 -9.85 3.04 -14.64
C GLN A 228 -10.63 1.77 -14.97
N LEU A 229 -10.67 1.39 -16.24
CA LEU A 229 -11.12 0.07 -16.66
C LEU A 229 -10.13 -0.98 -16.11
N ALA A 230 -10.63 -1.92 -15.34
CA ALA A 230 -9.89 -3.10 -14.92
C ALA A 230 -10.32 -4.22 -15.87
N GLY A 231 -9.57 -4.39 -16.95
CA GLY A 231 -9.81 -5.41 -17.96
C GLY A 231 -9.55 -6.82 -17.46
#